data_9d59a34b8be44846c3ebcd29109339af
#
_entry.id   9d59a34b8be44846c3ebcd29109339af
#
_cell.length_a   1.000
_cell.length_b   1.000
_cell.length_c   1.000
_cell.angle_alpha   90.00
_cell.angle_beta   90.00
_cell.angle_gamma   90.00
#
_symmetry.space_group_name_H-M   'P 1'
#
loop_
_entity.id
_entity.type
_entity.pdbx_description
1 polymer ?
#
loop_
_entity_poly.entity_id
_entity_poly.type
_entity_poly.pdbx_seq_one_letter_code
_entity_poly.pdbx_strand_id
1 'polypeptide(L)'
;MATTSFKKWDVVLVDLNPVKGSEISKIRPGLIISPNVANKHLQTVIIAPLTSTIRQIPTRLVSNFDGKPGEICFDQMRAVDKSRIIKTLGSLDPNHRVRVNALLANMFSEI
;
A
#
# COMPACT_ATOMS: atom_id res chain seq x y z
N MET A 1 -21.92 -5.26 15.59
CA MET A 1 -20.82 -5.82 14.82
C MET A 1 -19.73 -4.77 14.66
N ALA A 2 -18.51 -5.14 15.04
CA ALA A 2 -17.41 -4.21 14.92
C ALA A 2 -17.09 -3.97 13.45
N THR A 3 -17.13 -2.71 13.03
CA THR A 3 -16.68 -2.32 11.71
C THR A 3 -15.17 -2.18 11.75
N THR A 4 -14.48 -2.94 10.91
CA THR A 4 -13.04 -2.80 10.77
C THR A 4 -12.76 -1.46 10.14
N SER A 5 -12.01 -0.61 10.84
CA SER A 5 -11.63 0.71 10.36
C SER A 5 -10.22 0.65 9.80
N PHE A 6 -10.10 0.80 8.48
CA PHE A 6 -8.80 0.88 7.82
C PHE A 6 -8.40 2.34 7.67
N LYS A 7 -7.17 2.65 8.05
CA LYS A 7 -6.67 4.01 8.05
C LYS A 7 -5.50 4.17 7.10
N LYS A 8 -5.36 5.36 6.56
CA LYS A 8 -4.15 5.71 5.81
C LYS A 8 -2.93 5.41 6.66
N TRP A 9 -1.90 4.86 6.05
CA TRP A 9 -0.65 4.40 6.64
C TRP A 9 -0.71 3.04 7.32
N ASP A 10 -1.88 2.43 7.42
CA ASP A 10 -1.94 1.04 7.85
C ASP A 10 -1.25 0.15 6.83
N VAL A 11 -0.49 -0.82 7.33
CA VAL A 11 0.04 -1.91 6.51
C VAL A 11 -0.86 -3.11 6.76
N VAL A 12 -1.44 -3.63 5.69
CA VAL A 12 -2.43 -4.70 5.76
C VAL A 12 -1.97 -5.88 4.93
N LEU A 13 -2.36 -7.09 5.35
CA LEU A 13 -2.17 -8.28 4.56
C LEU A 13 -3.36 -8.39 3.61
N VAL A 14 -3.10 -8.40 2.31
CA VAL A 14 -4.14 -8.31 1.28
C VAL A 14 -3.95 -9.39 0.22
N ASP A 15 -5.07 -9.98 -0.21
CA ASP A 15 -5.10 -10.92 -1.31
C ASP A 15 -5.23 -10.14 -2.62
N LEU A 16 -4.17 -10.14 -3.41
CA LEU A 16 -4.09 -9.41 -4.67
C LEU A 16 -4.58 -10.22 -5.87
N ASN A 17 -4.86 -11.50 -5.69
CA ASN A 17 -5.33 -12.36 -6.77
C ASN A 17 -6.82 -12.14 -7.06
N PRO A 18 -7.26 -12.31 -8.32
CA PRO A 18 -6.45 -12.62 -9.49
C PRO A 18 -5.76 -11.37 -10.05
N VAL A 19 -4.61 -11.59 -10.68
CA VAL A 19 -3.86 -10.52 -11.35
C VAL A 19 -3.58 -10.93 -12.79
N LYS A 20 -3.04 -10.00 -13.58
CA LYS A 20 -2.76 -10.20 -14.99
C LYS A 20 -1.34 -9.79 -15.32
N GLY A 21 -0.62 -10.67 -16.03
CA GLY A 21 0.73 -10.38 -16.53
C GLY A 21 1.73 -10.06 -15.43
N SER A 22 2.35 -8.88 -15.53
CA SER A 22 3.43 -8.45 -14.63
C SER A 22 2.94 -7.82 -13.33
N GLU A 23 1.64 -7.82 -13.07
CA GLU A 23 1.10 -7.29 -11.82
C GLU A 23 1.56 -8.13 -10.64
N ILE A 24 1.83 -7.45 -9.50
CA ILE A 24 2.20 -8.13 -8.27
C ILE A 24 1.02 -8.96 -7.78
N SER A 25 1.26 -10.24 -7.52
CA SER A 25 0.23 -11.24 -7.21
C SER A 25 0.36 -11.77 -5.80
N LYS A 26 -0.52 -12.69 -5.45
CA LYS A 26 -0.55 -13.44 -4.19
C LYS A 26 -1.00 -12.60 -3.01
N ILE A 27 -0.93 -13.20 -1.83
CA ILE A 27 -1.20 -12.53 -0.57
C ILE A 27 0.09 -11.82 -0.15
N ARG A 28 0.01 -10.50 0.01
CA ARG A 28 1.18 -9.67 0.34
C ARG A 28 0.79 -8.54 1.28
N PRO A 29 1.77 -7.99 2.00
CA PRO A 29 1.53 -6.72 2.69
C PRO A 29 1.27 -5.60 1.67
N GLY A 30 0.40 -4.68 2.03
CA GLY A 30 0.12 -3.48 1.24
C GLY A 30 -0.06 -2.29 2.17
N LEU A 31 0.44 -1.14 1.72
CA LEU A 31 0.28 0.11 2.44
C LEU A 31 -0.97 0.82 1.98
N ILE A 32 -1.87 1.16 2.90
CA ILE A 32 -3.04 1.97 2.57
C ILE A 32 -2.60 3.41 2.37
N ILE A 33 -2.81 3.93 1.16
CA ILE A 33 -2.42 5.29 0.78
C ILE A 33 -3.61 6.20 0.54
N SER A 34 -4.82 5.66 0.47
CA SER A 34 -6.03 6.47 0.30
C SER A 34 -6.35 7.26 1.58
N PRO A 35 -6.93 8.47 1.43
CA PRO A 35 -7.23 9.31 2.59
C PRO A 35 -8.35 8.73 3.45
N ASN A 36 -8.32 9.05 4.74
CA ASN A 36 -9.27 8.48 5.70
C ASN A 36 -10.72 8.82 5.38
N VAL A 37 -10.99 9.97 4.78
CA VAL A 37 -12.35 10.32 4.38
C VAL A 37 -12.89 9.34 3.34
N ALA A 38 -12.07 8.94 2.39
CA ALA A 38 -12.44 7.92 1.40
C ALA A 38 -12.53 6.54 2.03
N ASN A 39 -11.56 6.18 2.87
CA ASN A 39 -11.52 4.88 3.53
C ASN A 39 -12.76 4.63 4.39
N LYS A 40 -13.29 5.70 4.97
CA LYS A 40 -14.48 5.62 5.82
C LYS A 40 -15.76 5.39 5.02
N HIS A 41 -15.87 6.01 3.86
CA HIS A 41 -17.12 6.05 3.09
C HIS A 41 -17.19 5.00 1.98
N LEU A 42 -16.06 4.53 1.47
CA LEU A 42 -16.02 3.60 0.35
C LEU A 42 -15.81 2.16 0.84
N GLN A 43 -16.27 1.20 0.02
CA GLN A 43 -16.05 -0.22 0.24
C GLN A 43 -14.63 -0.65 -0.19
N THR A 44 -13.89 0.27 -0.79
CA THR A 44 -12.53 0.04 -1.29
C THR A 44 -11.53 0.92 -0.56
N VAL A 45 -10.28 0.49 -0.58
CA VAL A 45 -9.13 1.32 -0.19
C VAL A 45 -8.09 1.23 -1.31
N ILE A 46 -7.25 2.26 -1.43
CA ILE A 46 -6.14 2.23 -2.38
C ILE A 46 -4.90 1.77 -1.62
N ILE A 47 -4.28 0.71 -2.12
CA ILE A 47 -3.06 0.17 -1.53
C ILE A 47 -1.89 0.20 -2.50
N ALA A 48 -0.69 0.28 -1.95
CA ALA A 48 0.56 0.05 -2.68
C ALA A 48 1.18 -1.24 -2.13
N PRO A 49 1.40 -2.26 -2.98
CA PRO A 49 1.95 -3.53 -2.52
C PRO A 49 3.39 -3.38 -2.04
N LEU A 50 3.76 -4.19 -1.04
CA LEU A 50 5.14 -4.33 -0.60
C LEU A 50 5.73 -5.61 -1.19
N THR A 51 6.98 -5.53 -1.62
CA THR A 51 7.72 -6.69 -2.12
C THR A 51 9.08 -6.79 -1.44
N SER A 52 9.57 -8.01 -1.28
CA SER A 52 10.92 -8.24 -0.76
C SER A 52 12.01 -7.99 -1.80
N THR A 53 11.64 -7.92 -3.07
CA THR A 53 12.58 -7.65 -4.16
C THR A 53 12.83 -6.16 -4.29
N ILE A 54 14.07 -5.73 -4.12
CA ILE A 54 14.45 -4.32 -4.18
C ILE A 54 15.06 -4.02 -5.56
N ARG A 55 14.41 -3.12 -6.31
CA ARG A 55 14.84 -2.73 -7.66
C ARG A 55 15.34 -1.30 -7.76
N GLN A 56 15.08 -0.48 -6.74
CA GLN A 56 15.49 0.92 -6.68
C GLN A 56 14.94 1.75 -7.84
N ILE A 57 13.68 1.54 -8.17
CA ILE A 57 12.98 2.29 -9.21
C ILE A 57 12.41 3.58 -8.60
N PRO A 58 12.40 4.72 -9.33
CA PRO A 58 11.92 6.00 -8.77
C PRO A 58 10.48 5.99 -8.25
N THR A 59 9.63 5.07 -8.73
CA THR A 59 8.26 4.93 -8.27
C THR A 59 8.10 4.01 -7.07
N ARG A 60 9.22 3.64 -6.44
CA ARG A 60 9.24 2.73 -5.30
C ARG A 60 10.06 3.31 -4.17
N LEU A 61 9.68 2.98 -2.94
CA LEU A 61 10.38 3.42 -1.75
C LEU A 61 10.87 2.21 -0.97
N VAL A 62 12.19 2.15 -0.75
CA VAL A 62 12.78 1.12 0.11
C VAL A 62 12.43 1.45 1.55
N SER A 63 11.92 0.46 2.27
CA SER A 63 11.51 0.60 3.66
C SER A 63 11.65 -0.72 4.38
N ASN A 64 11.78 -0.65 5.69
CA ASN A 64 11.73 -1.83 6.54
C ASN A 64 10.34 -1.93 7.15
N PHE A 65 9.78 -3.12 7.12
CA PHE A 65 8.55 -3.42 7.83
C PHE A 65 8.72 -4.75 8.56
N ASP A 66 8.40 -4.75 9.85
CA ASP A 66 8.52 -5.94 10.70
C ASP A 66 9.94 -6.52 10.67
N GLY A 67 10.94 -5.63 10.66
CA GLY A 67 12.35 -6.02 10.64
C GLY A 67 12.87 -6.53 9.31
N LYS A 68 12.06 -6.51 8.26
CA LYS A 68 12.45 -7.00 6.93
C LYS A 68 12.54 -5.87 5.93
N PRO A 69 13.64 -5.79 5.16
CA PRO A 69 13.76 -4.78 4.10
C PRO A 69 12.88 -5.17 2.90
N GLY A 70 12.38 -4.16 2.22
CA GLY A 70 11.57 -4.35 1.02
C GLY A 70 11.30 -3.04 0.32
N GLU A 71 10.44 -3.08 -0.68
CA GLU A 71 10.01 -1.89 -1.42
C GLU A 71 8.50 -1.74 -1.39
N ILE A 72 8.07 -0.50 -1.25
CA ILE A 72 6.67 -0.13 -1.46
C ILE A 72 6.53 0.25 -2.94
N CYS A 73 5.64 -0.45 -3.64
CA CYS A 73 5.52 -0.34 -5.10
C CYS A 73 4.35 0.57 -5.47
N PHE A 74 4.61 1.87 -5.59
CA PHE A 74 3.56 2.84 -5.93
C PHE A 74 3.12 2.72 -7.39
N ASP A 75 3.98 2.20 -8.26
CA ASP A 75 3.64 1.91 -9.66
C ASP A 75 2.61 0.77 -9.80
N GLN A 76 2.41 -0.01 -8.74
CA GLN A 76 1.45 -1.11 -8.68
C GLN A 76 0.25 -0.78 -7.77
N MET A 77 0.09 0.49 -7.37
CA MET A 77 -1.03 0.84 -6.50
C MET A 77 -2.36 0.58 -7.20
N ARG A 78 -3.33 0.13 -6.40
CA ARG A 78 -4.65 -0.22 -6.93
C ARG A 78 -5.71 -0.10 -5.85
N ALA A 79 -6.94 0.11 -6.28
CA ALA A 79 -8.08 0.00 -5.39
C ALA A 79 -8.40 -1.47 -5.17
N VAL A 80 -8.60 -1.85 -3.92
CA VAL A 80 -9.02 -3.20 -3.56
C VAL A 80 -10.27 -3.13 -2.69
N ASP A 81 -11.16 -4.08 -2.86
CA ASP A 81 -12.31 -4.22 -1.97
C ASP A 81 -11.81 -4.57 -0.56
N LYS A 82 -12.44 -3.99 0.45
CA LYS A 82 -12.06 -4.25 1.84
C LYS A 82 -12.11 -5.73 2.21
N SER A 83 -12.96 -6.52 1.53
CA SER A 83 -13.06 -7.95 1.75
C SER A 83 -11.78 -8.71 1.37
N ARG A 84 -10.90 -8.12 0.58
CA ARG A 84 -9.61 -8.71 0.23
C ARG A 84 -8.58 -8.56 1.34
N ILE A 85 -8.83 -7.71 2.32
CA ILE A 85 -7.91 -7.48 3.44
C ILE A 85 -8.12 -8.56 4.48
N ILE A 86 -7.05 -9.28 4.79
CA ILE A 86 -7.07 -10.40 5.73
C ILE A 86 -6.91 -9.90 7.16
N LYS A 87 -5.94 -9.02 7.37
CA LYS A 87 -5.68 -8.42 8.69
C LYS A 87 -4.79 -7.20 8.58
N THR A 88 -4.80 -6.37 9.60
CA THR A 88 -3.85 -5.26 9.75
C THR A 88 -2.58 -5.77 10.41
N LEU A 89 -1.44 -5.45 9.81
CA LEU A 89 -0.12 -5.88 10.29
C LEU A 89 0.55 -4.82 11.17
N GLY A 90 0.19 -3.56 10.98
CA GLY A 90 0.78 -2.43 11.71
C GLY A 90 0.58 -1.15 10.91
N SER A 91 1.47 -0.19 11.10
CA SER A 91 1.43 1.08 10.37
C SER A 91 2.83 1.47 9.93
N LEU A 92 2.91 2.27 8.86
CA LEU A 92 4.18 2.78 8.37
C LEU A 92 4.78 3.75 9.37
N ASP A 93 6.11 3.64 9.59
CA ASP A 93 6.86 4.56 10.43
C ASP A 93 6.55 6.01 10.02
N PRO A 94 6.16 6.88 10.97
CA PRO A 94 5.88 8.28 10.67
C PRO A 94 7.01 9.00 9.92
N ASN A 95 8.26 8.62 10.16
CA ASN A 95 9.42 9.20 9.48
C ASN A 95 9.42 8.94 7.97
N HIS A 96 8.74 7.89 7.50
CA HIS A 96 8.66 7.55 6.08
C HIS A 96 7.48 8.20 5.37
N ARG A 97 6.49 8.69 6.11
CA ARG A 97 5.24 9.20 5.51
C ARG A 97 5.45 10.43 4.63
N VAL A 98 6.34 11.32 5.06
CA VAL A 98 6.69 12.52 4.27
C VAL A 98 7.32 12.10 2.94
N ARG A 99 8.18 11.09 2.96
CA ARG A 99 8.84 10.57 1.75
C ARG A 99 7.83 9.94 0.79
N VAL A 100 6.85 9.23 1.33
CA VAL A 100 5.76 8.63 0.52
C VAL A 100 4.97 9.75 -0.17
N ASN A 101 4.56 10.76 0.57
CA ASN A 101 3.80 11.87 0.00
C ASN A 101 4.60 12.61 -1.08
N ALA A 102 5.89 12.81 -0.85
CA ALA A 102 6.76 13.46 -1.84
C ALA A 102 6.88 12.61 -3.12
N LEU A 103 7.03 11.30 -2.95
CA LEU A 103 7.13 10.39 -4.10
C LEU A 103 5.83 10.40 -4.91
N LEU A 104 4.68 10.31 -4.26
CA LEU A 104 3.38 10.34 -4.92
C LEU A 104 3.16 11.66 -5.65
N ALA A 105 3.52 12.78 -5.03
CA ALA A 105 3.43 14.09 -5.67
C ALA A 105 4.29 14.15 -6.94
N ASN A 106 5.51 13.64 -6.87
CA ASN A 106 6.40 13.60 -8.05
C ASN A 106 5.84 12.72 -9.16
N MET A 107 5.26 11.57 -8.82
CA MET A 107 4.68 10.67 -9.83
C MET A 107 3.59 11.34 -10.66
N PHE A 108 2.82 12.23 -10.05
CA PHE A 108 1.64 12.81 -10.68
C PHE A 108 1.79 14.30 -11.00
N SER A 109 2.98 14.86 -10.83
CA SER A 109 3.24 16.26 -11.16
C SER A 109 3.81 16.46 -12.57
N GLU A 110 4.23 15.39 -13.21
CA GLU A 110 4.75 15.44 -14.58
C GLU A 110 3.64 15.74 -15.58
N ILE A 111 3.90 16.71 -16.47
CA ILE A 111 2.90 17.17 -17.43
C ILE A 111 3.08 16.45 -18.77
#